data_99803cf1ab01d87e94435afe0bd8bac1
#
_entry.id   99803cf1ab01d87e94435afe0bd8bac1
#
_cell.length_a   1.000
_cell.length_b   1.000
_cell.length_c   1.000
_cell.angle_alpha   90.00
_cell.angle_beta   90.00
_cell.angle_gamma   90.00
#
_symmetry.space_group_name_H-M   'P 1'
#
loop_
_entity.id
_entity.type
_entity.pdbx_description
1 polymer ?
#
loop_
_entity_poly.entity_id
_entity_poly.type
_entity_poly.pdbx_seq_one_letter_code
_entity_poly.pdbx_strand_id
1 'polypeptide(L)'
;MNDLRGKTIFITGSSRGIGREIALRCARDGAKVVITGKTVKPHAKLPGTIHTVADEVLQAGGQALAIQLDVRDEQAIEAAVVQVVEKFGGIDVLVNNASAISMSGTLGTPAKKLDLMWDVNMRATFLASQACIPYLKQAANPHILTLSPPLNLDAKWFAPHLAYTMSKYGMSLCTLGMAREFAADGIA
;
A
#
# COMPACT_ATOMS: atom_id res chain seq x y z
N MET A 1 7.33 6.17 23.56
CA MET A 1 7.31 5.13 22.49
C MET A 1 5.97 5.28 21.80
N ASN A 2 5.95 5.44 20.48
CA ASN A 2 4.69 5.43 19.74
C ASN A 2 4.14 4.01 19.77
N ASP A 3 3.03 3.84 20.48
CA ASP A 3 2.35 2.55 20.65
C ASP A 3 1.26 2.45 19.56
N LEU A 4 1.37 1.47 18.67
CA LEU A 4 0.36 1.17 17.66
C LEU A 4 -0.70 0.18 18.16
N ARG A 5 -0.76 -0.05 19.45
CA ARG A 5 -1.66 -1.01 20.07
C ARG A 5 -3.12 -0.72 19.73
N GLY A 6 -3.78 -1.72 19.14
CA GLY A 6 -5.16 -1.62 18.72
C GLY A 6 -5.41 -0.84 17.43
N LYS A 7 -4.37 -0.22 16.82
CA LYS A 7 -4.47 0.47 15.55
C LYS A 7 -4.52 -0.51 14.39
N THR A 8 -5.42 -0.28 13.45
CA THR A 8 -5.58 -1.09 12.25
C THR A 8 -4.77 -0.50 11.10
N ILE A 9 -3.78 -1.27 10.61
CA ILE A 9 -2.86 -0.86 9.55
C ILE A 9 -3.14 -1.70 8.30
N PHE A 10 -3.67 -1.08 7.25
CA PHE A 10 -3.91 -1.71 5.96
C PHE A 10 -2.68 -1.50 5.05
N ILE A 11 -2.02 -2.59 4.62
CA ILE A 11 -0.78 -2.50 3.83
C ILE A 11 -0.97 -3.17 2.48
N THR A 12 -0.89 -2.40 1.38
CA THR A 12 -0.94 -2.99 0.04
C THR A 12 0.41 -3.64 -0.32
N GLY A 13 0.38 -4.87 -0.86
CA GLY A 13 1.59 -5.56 -1.31
C GLY A 13 2.55 -5.97 -0.19
N SER A 14 2.04 -6.52 0.90
CA SER A 14 2.81 -6.84 2.11
C SER A 14 3.20 -8.31 2.27
N SER A 15 3.08 -9.14 1.22
CA SER A 15 3.51 -10.54 1.27
C SER A 15 5.04 -10.75 1.26
N ARG A 16 5.83 -9.68 1.07
CA ARG A 16 7.31 -9.70 1.04
C ARG A 16 7.89 -8.28 1.07
N GLY A 17 9.25 -8.20 1.10
CA GLY A 17 10.00 -6.94 0.94
C GLY A 17 9.62 -5.89 1.95
N ILE A 18 9.58 -4.63 1.52
CA ILE A 18 9.34 -3.47 2.39
C ILE A 18 7.98 -3.58 3.09
N GLY A 19 6.93 -3.98 2.39
CA GLY A 19 5.59 -4.12 2.98
C GLY A 19 5.55 -5.17 4.10
N ARG A 20 6.28 -6.29 3.97
CA ARG A 20 6.43 -7.28 5.04
C ARG A 20 7.16 -6.69 6.26
N GLU A 21 8.27 -5.99 6.04
CA GLU A 21 9.03 -5.40 7.16
C GLU A 21 8.23 -4.32 7.90
N ILE A 22 7.43 -3.51 7.19
CA ILE A 22 6.49 -2.57 7.79
C ILE A 22 5.44 -3.34 8.62
N ALA A 23 4.86 -4.41 8.08
CA ALA A 23 3.89 -5.25 8.77
C ALA A 23 4.46 -5.80 10.10
N LEU A 24 5.65 -6.36 10.06
CA LEU A 24 6.33 -6.91 11.25
C LEU A 24 6.71 -5.83 12.26
N ARG A 25 7.11 -4.65 11.79
CA ARG A 25 7.40 -3.52 12.68
C ARG A 25 6.13 -3.06 13.41
N CYS A 26 5.03 -2.88 12.69
CA CYS A 26 3.74 -2.50 13.29
C CYS A 26 3.23 -3.58 14.27
N ALA A 27 3.42 -4.86 13.94
CA ALA A 27 3.04 -5.97 14.81
C ALA A 27 3.77 -5.93 16.18
N ARG A 28 5.08 -5.66 16.18
CA ARG A 28 5.86 -5.50 17.42
C ARG A 28 5.38 -4.36 18.30
N ASP A 29 4.74 -3.35 17.71
CA ASP A 29 4.13 -2.22 18.42
C ASP A 29 2.65 -2.48 18.78
N GLY A 30 2.16 -3.73 18.60
CA GLY A 30 0.82 -4.18 19.01
C GLY A 30 -0.31 -3.87 18.04
N ALA A 31 -0.02 -3.57 16.76
CA ALA A 31 -1.02 -3.25 15.77
C ALA A 31 -1.86 -4.47 15.32
N LYS A 32 -3.04 -4.16 14.79
CA LYS A 32 -3.84 -5.04 13.93
C LYS A 32 -3.37 -4.83 12.49
N VAL A 33 -2.75 -5.82 11.86
CA VAL A 33 -2.11 -5.67 10.55
C VAL A 33 -2.87 -6.43 9.48
N VAL A 34 -3.23 -5.73 8.40
CA VAL A 34 -3.85 -6.33 7.22
C VAL A 34 -2.77 -6.57 6.18
N ILE A 35 -2.53 -7.85 5.88
CA ILE A 35 -1.54 -8.31 4.93
C ILE A 35 -2.22 -8.57 3.59
N THR A 36 -1.86 -7.83 2.55
CA THR A 36 -2.46 -8.02 1.25
C THR A 36 -1.44 -8.34 0.16
N GLY A 37 -1.88 -9.07 -0.83
CA GLY A 37 -1.09 -9.41 -2.01
C GLY A 37 -1.71 -10.54 -2.81
N LYS A 38 -1.17 -10.80 -3.99
CA LYS A 38 -1.67 -11.86 -4.90
C LYS A 38 -1.17 -13.26 -4.54
N THR A 39 -0.07 -13.35 -3.80
CA THR A 39 0.63 -14.62 -3.55
C THR A 39 0.04 -15.31 -2.33
N VAL A 40 -0.77 -16.34 -2.57
CA VAL A 40 -1.39 -17.17 -1.53
C VAL A 40 -0.68 -18.52 -1.35
N LYS A 41 0.01 -19.01 -2.38
CA LYS A 41 0.77 -20.26 -2.34
C LYS A 41 2.27 -19.98 -2.48
N PRO A 42 3.14 -20.78 -1.83
CA PRO A 42 4.58 -20.66 -2.01
C PRO A 42 4.98 -20.73 -3.49
N HIS A 43 5.96 -19.94 -3.88
CA HIS A 43 6.51 -19.92 -5.23
C HIS A 43 8.03 -20.06 -5.18
N ALA A 44 8.61 -20.92 -6.05
CA ALA A 44 10.03 -21.25 -6.00
C ALA A 44 11.00 -20.05 -6.09
N LYS A 45 10.56 -18.97 -6.80
CA LYS A 45 11.39 -17.77 -7.05
C LYS A 45 11.00 -16.56 -6.19
N LEU A 46 9.89 -16.62 -5.45
CA LEU A 46 9.36 -15.48 -4.72
C LEU A 46 9.09 -15.90 -3.27
N PRO A 47 9.89 -15.43 -2.31
CA PRO A 47 9.71 -15.77 -0.90
C PRO A 47 8.44 -15.12 -0.34
N GLY A 48 7.78 -15.86 0.57
CA GLY A 48 6.64 -15.34 1.31
C GLY A 48 5.30 -15.37 0.57
N THR A 49 4.26 -15.56 1.36
CA THR A 49 2.85 -15.46 0.96
C THR A 49 2.14 -14.52 1.92
N ILE A 50 0.89 -14.15 1.64
CA ILE A 50 0.10 -13.39 2.60
C ILE A 50 -0.11 -14.18 3.91
N HIS A 51 -0.18 -15.51 3.84
CA HIS A 51 -0.38 -16.38 5.01
C HIS A 51 0.90 -16.50 5.85
N THR A 52 2.06 -16.70 5.22
CA THR A 52 3.33 -16.78 5.98
C THR A 52 3.63 -15.48 6.71
N VAL A 53 3.32 -14.32 6.09
CA VAL A 53 3.51 -13.02 6.76
C VAL A 53 2.47 -12.79 7.86
N ALA A 54 1.24 -13.29 7.69
CA ALA A 54 0.25 -13.24 8.75
C ALA A 54 0.69 -14.03 10.00
N ASP A 55 1.25 -15.24 9.80
CA ASP A 55 1.81 -16.04 10.89
C ASP A 55 2.98 -15.32 11.59
N GLU A 56 3.87 -14.67 10.82
CA GLU A 56 4.98 -13.88 11.37
C GLU A 56 4.48 -12.67 12.18
N VAL A 57 3.41 -12.00 11.72
CA VAL A 57 2.76 -10.88 12.44
C VAL A 57 2.20 -11.35 13.79
N LEU A 58 1.54 -12.52 13.81
CA LEU A 58 1.04 -13.11 15.06
C LEU A 58 2.19 -13.46 16.03
N GLN A 59 3.26 -14.06 15.52
CA GLN A 59 4.46 -14.36 16.31
C GLN A 59 5.15 -13.11 16.86
N ALA A 60 5.07 -11.99 16.13
CA ALA A 60 5.62 -10.71 16.56
C ALA A 60 4.76 -9.97 17.61
N GLY A 61 3.60 -10.50 17.98
CA GLY A 61 2.72 -9.96 19.01
C GLY A 61 1.59 -9.05 18.49
N GLY A 62 1.41 -8.93 17.18
CA GLY A 62 0.29 -8.24 16.54
C GLY A 62 -0.93 -9.13 16.32
N GLN A 63 -1.96 -8.56 15.72
CA GLN A 63 -3.08 -9.30 15.15
C GLN A 63 -2.97 -9.26 13.62
N ALA A 64 -3.38 -10.32 12.94
CA ALA A 64 -3.23 -10.44 11.49
C ALA A 64 -4.55 -10.72 10.77
N LEU A 65 -4.72 -10.13 9.59
CA LEU A 65 -5.73 -10.50 8.61
C LEU A 65 -5.08 -10.58 7.23
N ALA A 66 -5.03 -11.78 6.66
CA ALA A 66 -4.50 -12.01 5.31
C ALA A 66 -5.62 -11.94 4.27
N ILE A 67 -5.51 -11.05 3.29
CA ILE A 67 -6.49 -10.90 2.21
C ILE A 67 -5.78 -11.03 0.86
N GLN A 68 -6.25 -11.96 0.01
CA GLN A 68 -5.79 -12.02 -1.36
C GLN A 68 -6.30 -10.82 -2.13
N LEU A 69 -5.40 -9.99 -2.66
CA LEU A 69 -5.75 -8.74 -3.34
C LEU A 69 -4.86 -8.48 -4.55
N ASP A 70 -5.47 -8.33 -5.72
CA ASP A 70 -4.85 -7.63 -6.85
C ASP A 70 -5.31 -6.17 -6.79
N VAL A 71 -4.40 -5.26 -6.50
CA VAL A 71 -4.70 -3.82 -6.34
C VAL A 71 -5.16 -3.13 -7.64
N ARG A 72 -5.15 -3.82 -8.76
CA ARG A 72 -5.70 -3.33 -10.04
C ARG A 72 -7.22 -3.50 -10.13
N ASP A 73 -7.76 -4.38 -9.31
CA ASP A 73 -9.19 -4.68 -9.24
C ASP A 73 -9.85 -3.81 -8.17
N GLU A 74 -10.66 -2.87 -8.62
CA GLU A 74 -11.36 -1.90 -7.78
C GLU A 74 -12.36 -2.58 -6.83
N GLN A 75 -13.14 -3.53 -7.34
CA GLN A 75 -14.12 -4.24 -6.53
C GLN A 75 -13.43 -5.12 -5.47
N ALA A 76 -12.27 -5.69 -5.80
CA ALA A 76 -11.47 -6.43 -4.82
C ALA A 76 -10.90 -5.52 -3.73
N ILE A 77 -10.52 -4.28 -4.05
CA ILE A 77 -10.10 -3.27 -3.05
C ILE A 77 -11.24 -2.95 -2.10
N GLU A 78 -12.43 -2.62 -2.63
CA GLU A 78 -13.62 -2.32 -1.83
C GLU A 78 -14.01 -3.49 -0.92
N ALA A 79 -14.05 -4.71 -1.48
CA ALA A 79 -14.34 -5.92 -0.70
C ALA A 79 -13.30 -6.19 0.39
N ALA A 80 -12.02 -5.91 0.13
CA ALA A 80 -10.97 -6.03 1.14
C ALA A 80 -11.16 -5.03 2.28
N VAL A 81 -11.51 -3.78 1.97
CA VAL A 81 -11.79 -2.75 2.99
C VAL A 81 -12.96 -3.16 3.87
N VAL A 82 -14.05 -3.66 3.28
CA VAL A 82 -15.22 -4.16 4.05
C VAL A 82 -14.80 -5.28 5.01
N GLN A 83 -14.05 -6.28 4.54
CA GLN A 83 -13.55 -7.38 5.40
C GLN A 83 -12.71 -6.85 6.58
N VAL A 84 -11.89 -5.82 6.36
CA VAL A 84 -11.09 -5.21 7.43
C VAL A 84 -11.98 -4.54 8.48
N VAL A 85 -12.97 -3.79 8.03
CA VAL A 85 -13.89 -3.08 8.92
C VAL A 85 -14.73 -4.07 9.73
N GLU A 86 -15.23 -5.13 9.10
CA GLU A 86 -15.96 -6.21 9.80
C GLU A 86 -15.08 -6.91 10.85
N LYS A 87 -13.80 -7.16 10.53
CA LYS A 87 -12.89 -7.88 11.44
C LYS A 87 -12.33 -7.03 12.56
N PHE A 88 -11.95 -5.78 12.27
CA PHE A 88 -11.18 -4.93 13.19
C PHE A 88 -11.92 -3.68 13.66
N GLY A 89 -13.07 -3.36 13.06
CA GLY A 89 -13.93 -2.22 13.44
C GLY A 89 -13.59 -0.91 12.73
N GLY A 90 -12.53 -0.83 11.91
CA GLY A 90 -12.12 0.38 11.20
C GLY A 90 -10.70 0.31 10.66
N ILE A 91 -10.23 1.43 10.10
CA ILE A 91 -8.87 1.58 9.55
C ILE A 91 -8.28 2.87 10.13
N ASP A 92 -7.11 2.78 10.76
CA ASP A 92 -6.37 3.94 11.27
C ASP A 92 -5.29 4.41 10.30
N VAL A 93 -4.63 3.48 9.59
CA VAL A 93 -3.54 3.80 8.68
C VAL A 93 -3.65 2.96 7.40
N LEU A 94 -3.56 3.63 6.25
CA LEU A 94 -3.33 2.99 4.95
C LEU A 94 -1.86 3.14 4.57
N VAL A 95 -1.23 2.03 4.14
CA VAL A 95 0.12 2.03 3.56
C VAL A 95 0.04 1.61 2.10
N ASN A 96 0.19 2.57 1.18
CA ASN A 96 0.31 2.35 -0.25
C ASN A 96 1.75 1.94 -0.58
N ASN A 97 2.00 0.62 -0.55
CA ASN A 97 3.32 0.02 -0.79
C ASN A 97 3.36 -0.84 -2.05
N ALA A 98 2.24 -1.39 -2.53
CA ALA A 98 2.21 -2.19 -3.76
C ALA A 98 2.87 -1.44 -4.93
N SER A 99 3.77 -2.10 -5.65
CA SER A 99 4.48 -1.46 -6.75
C SER A 99 4.83 -2.46 -7.86
N ALA A 100 4.74 -2.00 -9.10
CA ALA A 100 5.32 -2.64 -10.28
C ALA A 100 6.48 -1.79 -10.78
N ILE A 101 7.54 -2.45 -11.26
CA ILE A 101 8.76 -1.79 -11.72
C ILE A 101 9.19 -2.33 -13.09
N SER A 102 9.58 -1.42 -13.98
CA SER A 102 10.30 -1.73 -15.21
C SER A 102 11.30 -0.59 -15.48
N MET A 103 12.59 -0.91 -15.33
CA MET A 103 13.70 0.05 -15.46
C MET A 103 14.17 0.11 -16.91
N SER A 104 13.29 0.56 -17.81
CA SER A 104 13.58 0.70 -19.24
C SER A 104 13.39 2.14 -19.70
N GLY A 105 14.20 2.57 -20.68
CA GLY A 105 14.03 3.86 -21.34
C GLY A 105 12.79 3.87 -22.23
N THR A 106 12.44 5.04 -22.76
CA THR A 106 11.20 5.29 -23.52
C THR A 106 11.01 4.32 -24.68
N LEU A 107 12.01 4.13 -25.52
CA LEU A 107 11.92 3.25 -26.70
C LEU A 107 11.85 1.76 -26.32
N GLY A 108 12.40 1.36 -25.17
CA GLY A 108 12.43 -0.02 -24.69
C GLY A 108 11.27 -0.39 -23.77
N THR A 109 10.31 0.51 -23.53
CA THR A 109 9.17 0.24 -22.63
C THR A 109 7.94 -0.22 -23.42
N PRO A 110 7.57 -1.53 -23.36
CA PRO A 110 6.34 -1.99 -23.98
C PRO A 110 5.10 -1.39 -23.31
N ALA A 111 4.03 -1.10 -24.09
CA ALA A 111 2.77 -0.54 -23.58
C ALA A 111 2.22 -1.32 -22.37
N LYS A 112 2.20 -2.64 -22.44
CA LYS A 112 1.76 -3.50 -21.31
C LYS A 112 2.54 -3.29 -20.01
N LYS A 113 3.79 -2.85 -20.07
CA LYS A 113 4.60 -2.52 -18.89
C LYS A 113 4.30 -1.13 -18.36
N LEU A 114 4.07 -0.18 -19.28
CA LEU A 114 3.58 1.15 -18.93
C LEU A 114 2.25 1.05 -18.21
N ASP A 115 1.27 0.34 -18.80
CA ASP A 115 -0.06 0.14 -18.21
C ASP A 115 0.03 -0.53 -16.85
N LEU A 116 0.83 -1.61 -16.73
CA LEU A 116 1.01 -2.30 -15.45
C LEU A 116 1.56 -1.39 -14.35
N MET A 117 2.57 -0.56 -14.67
CA MET A 117 3.13 0.37 -13.69
C MET A 117 2.13 1.46 -13.31
N TRP A 118 1.35 1.94 -14.28
CA TRP A 118 0.31 2.94 -14.02
C TRP A 118 -0.81 2.36 -13.15
N ASP A 119 -1.30 1.18 -13.46
CA ASP A 119 -2.37 0.51 -12.71
C ASP A 119 -1.96 0.19 -11.27
N VAL A 120 -0.77 -0.40 -11.09
CA VAL A 120 -0.31 -0.86 -9.77
C VAL A 120 0.21 0.27 -8.90
N ASN A 121 0.91 1.25 -9.48
CA ASN A 121 1.53 2.31 -8.67
C ASN A 121 0.54 3.45 -8.45
N MET A 122 0.08 4.13 -9.51
CA MET A 122 -0.71 5.35 -9.37
C MET A 122 -2.20 5.07 -9.16
N ARG A 123 -2.83 4.31 -10.09
CA ARG A 123 -4.28 4.04 -10.01
C ARG A 123 -4.64 3.31 -8.72
N ALA A 124 -3.88 2.29 -8.33
CA ALA A 124 -4.15 1.57 -7.08
C ALA A 124 -3.94 2.43 -5.83
N THR A 125 -2.96 3.34 -5.82
CA THR A 125 -2.79 4.30 -4.71
C THR A 125 -4.02 5.18 -4.56
N PHE A 126 -4.56 5.69 -5.67
CA PHE A 126 -5.78 6.49 -5.66
C PHE A 126 -6.99 5.68 -5.15
N LEU A 127 -7.27 4.52 -5.74
CA LEU A 127 -8.44 3.71 -5.41
C LEU A 127 -8.40 3.14 -3.98
N ALA A 128 -7.24 2.66 -3.52
CA ALA A 128 -7.10 2.17 -2.16
C ALA A 128 -7.30 3.31 -1.14
N SER A 129 -6.79 4.51 -1.43
CA SER A 129 -7.04 5.68 -0.60
C SER A 129 -8.51 6.06 -0.60
N GLN A 130 -9.15 6.13 -1.78
CA GLN A 130 -10.58 6.45 -1.92
C GLN A 130 -11.45 5.48 -1.11
N ALA A 131 -11.19 4.18 -1.16
CA ALA A 131 -11.94 3.17 -0.42
C ALA A 131 -11.71 3.25 1.10
N CYS A 132 -10.49 3.63 1.55
CA CYS A 132 -10.16 3.71 2.97
C CYS A 132 -10.59 5.04 3.63
N ILE A 133 -10.63 6.17 2.90
CA ILE A 133 -10.91 7.52 3.44
C ILE A 133 -12.19 7.58 4.29
N PRO A 134 -13.35 6.99 3.93
CA PRO A 134 -14.54 7.04 4.75
C PRO A 134 -14.34 6.48 6.18
N TYR A 135 -13.46 5.51 6.33
CA TYR A 135 -13.13 4.87 7.62
C TYR A 135 -11.98 5.59 8.33
N LEU A 136 -11.01 6.11 7.59
CA LEU A 136 -9.94 6.95 8.13
C LEU A 136 -10.50 8.21 8.81
N LYS A 137 -11.54 8.84 8.24
CA LYS A 137 -12.23 9.99 8.85
C LYS A 137 -12.81 9.71 10.24
N GLN A 138 -13.01 8.44 10.58
CA GLN A 138 -13.54 8.01 11.89
C GLN A 138 -12.43 7.67 12.90
N ALA A 139 -11.18 7.60 12.44
CA ALA A 139 -10.04 7.30 13.29
C ALA A 139 -9.56 8.53 14.07
N ALA A 140 -9.04 8.33 15.27
CA ALA A 140 -8.57 9.44 16.11
C ALA A 140 -7.29 10.11 15.57
N ASN A 141 -6.46 9.39 14.82
CA ASN A 141 -5.21 9.89 14.23
C ASN A 141 -4.96 9.18 12.89
N PRO A 142 -5.71 9.53 11.84
CA PRO A 142 -5.66 8.81 10.57
C PRO A 142 -4.46 9.21 9.71
N HIS A 143 -3.86 8.22 9.01
CA HIS A 143 -2.73 8.45 8.13
C HIS A 143 -2.85 7.69 6.82
N ILE A 144 -2.38 8.30 5.72
CA ILE A 144 -2.11 7.64 4.44
C ILE A 144 -0.62 7.76 4.14
N LEU A 145 0.12 6.68 4.36
CA LEU A 145 1.54 6.59 4.02
C LEU A 145 1.71 6.03 2.61
N THR A 146 2.40 6.76 1.75
CA THR A 146 2.68 6.32 0.38
C THR A 146 4.18 6.15 0.15
N LEU A 147 4.61 4.95 -0.27
CA LEU A 147 6.00 4.67 -0.60
C LEU A 147 6.33 5.21 -2.00
N SER A 148 6.63 6.50 -2.07
CA SER A 148 6.90 7.23 -3.31
C SER A 148 8.10 8.18 -3.14
N PRO A 149 8.75 8.61 -4.25
CA PRO A 149 9.87 9.54 -4.16
C PRO A 149 9.38 10.96 -3.82
N PRO A 150 10.26 11.82 -3.28
CA PRO A 150 9.99 13.25 -3.20
C PRO A 150 9.86 13.84 -4.61
N LEU A 151 9.00 14.85 -4.76
CA LEU A 151 8.82 15.56 -6.05
C LEU A 151 10.05 16.44 -6.35
N ASN A 152 10.73 16.12 -7.42
CA ASN A 152 11.86 16.89 -7.95
C ASN A 152 11.81 16.85 -9.48
N LEU A 153 11.60 17.98 -10.14
CA LEU A 153 11.41 18.08 -11.58
C LEU A 153 12.71 18.16 -12.39
N ASP A 154 13.87 17.93 -11.79
CA ASP A 154 15.14 17.82 -12.54
C ASP A 154 15.06 16.61 -13.51
N ALA A 155 15.32 16.86 -14.78
CA ALA A 155 15.21 15.88 -15.88
C ALA A 155 16.06 14.61 -15.64
N LYS A 156 17.13 14.68 -14.86
CA LYS A 156 17.97 13.51 -14.53
C LYS A 156 17.19 12.38 -13.81
N TRP A 157 16.12 12.71 -13.10
CA TRP A 157 15.28 11.74 -12.41
C TRP A 157 14.29 11.03 -13.31
N PHE A 158 13.99 11.62 -14.48
CA PHE A 158 13.07 11.08 -15.48
C PHE A 158 13.77 10.33 -16.59
N ALA A 159 14.90 10.85 -17.06
CA ALA A 159 15.56 10.40 -18.29
C ALA A 159 15.89 8.89 -18.32
N PRO A 160 16.38 8.23 -17.23
CA PRO A 160 16.73 6.81 -17.28
C PRO A 160 15.52 5.87 -17.37
N HIS A 161 14.38 6.25 -16.75
CA HIS A 161 13.24 5.35 -16.51
C HIS A 161 11.91 6.11 -16.52
N LEU A 162 11.63 6.84 -17.58
CA LEU A 162 10.53 7.81 -17.66
C LEU A 162 9.18 7.18 -17.21
N ALA A 163 8.81 6.03 -17.76
CA ALA A 163 7.53 5.37 -17.46
C ALA A 163 7.39 5.00 -15.97
N TYR A 164 8.45 4.45 -15.37
CA TYR A 164 8.46 4.13 -13.95
C TYR A 164 8.39 5.39 -13.08
N THR A 165 9.24 6.38 -13.38
CA THR A 165 9.26 7.65 -12.64
C THR A 165 7.91 8.33 -12.68
N MET A 166 7.26 8.45 -13.84
CA MET A 166 5.92 9.03 -13.97
C MET A 166 4.90 8.31 -13.07
N SER A 167 4.88 6.98 -13.07
CA SER A 167 3.96 6.22 -12.23
C SER A 167 4.20 6.43 -10.73
N LYS A 168 5.46 6.54 -10.31
CA LYS A 168 5.84 6.82 -8.91
C LYS A 168 5.54 8.27 -8.51
N TYR A 169 5.76 9.22 -9.40
CA TYR A 169 5.36 10.62 -9.19
C TYR A 169 3.84 10.77 -9.13
N GLY A 170 3.10 9.97 -9.90
CA GLY A 170 1.64 9.91 -9.77
C GLY A 170 1.20 9.55 -8.36
N MET A 171 1.89 8.61 -7.67
CA MET A 171 1.63 8.31 -6.25
C MET A 171 1.91 9.52 -5.35
N SER A 172 3.04 10.22 -5.57
CA SER A 172 3.38 11.43 -4.81
C SER A 172 2.38 12.56 -5.02
N LEU A 173 1.88 12.74 -6.25
CA LEU A 173 0.84 13.73 -6.56
C LEU A 173 -0.50 13.38 -5.92
N CYS A 174 -0.89 12.10 -5.89
CA CYS A 174 -2.07 11.65 -5.13
C CYS A 174 -1.93 12.04 -3.64
N THR A 175 -0.79 11.76 -3.03
CA THR A 175 -0.53 12.10 -1.62
C THR A 175 -0.61 13.62 -1.40
N LEU A 176 0.02 14.42 -2.26
CA LEU A 176 -0.01 15.88 -2.16
C LEU A 176 -1.43 16.45 -2.27
N GLY A 177 -2.21 15.95 -3.26
CA GLY A 177 -3.59 16.38 -3.48
C GLY A 177 -4.50 16.02 -2.29
N MET A 178 -4.47 14.74 -1.88
CA MET A 178 -5.30 14.22 -0.79
C MET A 178 -4.95 14.86 0.57
N ALA A 179 -3.68 15.14 0.85
CA ALA A 179 -3.26 15.83 2.06
C ALA A 179 -3.92 17.21 2.20
N ARG A 180 -4.11 17.92 1.10
CA ARG A 180 -4.81 19.20 1.11
C ARG A 180 -6.33 19.04 1.15
N GLU A 181 -6.87 18.10 0.37
CA GLU A 181 -8.31 17.84 0.26
C GLU A 181 -8.91 17.42 1.61
N PHE A 182 -8.23 16.53 2.34
CA PHE A 182 -8.70 15.96 3.60
C PHE A 182 -8.02 16.54 4.85
N ALA A 183 -7.39 17.70 4.73
CA ALA A 183 -6.75 18.39 5.86
C ALA A 183 -7.75 18.71 7.00
N ALA A 184 -9.00 19.10 6.65
CA ALA A 184 -10.05 19.37 7.63
C ALA A 184 -10.55 18.10 8.36
N ASP A 185 -10.36 16.92 7.76
CA ASP A 185 -10.68 15.62 8.36
C ASP A 185 -9.53 15.07 9.22
N GLY A 186 -8.40 15.80 9.32
CA GLY A 186 -7.23 15.41 10.09
C GLY A 186 -6.43 14.23 9.52
N ILE A 187 -6.62 13.87 8.23
CA ILE A 187 -5.87 12.80 7.58
C ILE A 187 -4.49 13.33 7.17
N ALA A 188 -3.42 12.73 7.72
CA ALA A 188 -2.03 13.09 7.47
C ALA A 188 -1.38 12.14 6.46
#